data_b363d822aa46cc7845f172c5f4f41621
#
_entry.id   b363d822aa46cc7845f172c5f4f41621
#
_cell.length_a   1.000
_cell.length_b   1.000
_cell.length_c   1.000
_cell.angle_alpha   90.00
_cell.angle_beta   90.00
_cell.angle_gamma   90.00
#
_symmetry.space_group_name_H-M   'P 1'
#
loop_
_entity.id
_entity.type
_entity.pdbx_description
1 polymer ?
#
loop_
_entity_poly.entity_id
_entity_poly.type
_entity_poly.pdbx_seq_one_letter_code
_entity_poly.pdbx_strand_id
1 'polypeptide(L)'
;MNILESMNKYGVENLVFSSSCTVYGEPDPENLPISEKAPIKKAECPYGNTKQIAEEIMQDCITAYKGLNAIALRYFNPVGAHESAKLGELPFGVPANLMPYVTQTAYGIRPFLRVFGNDYDTPDGTPIRDYIHIMDLAKAHVKAVERMIQGKMKAPFEVFNVGTGTGYSVLDIIKSFERSNNIKLKYEIVGRRAGDIVKIWADPTYTNKELGWKAERTLDDMTRSAWEWEKAYREGKTCFKSDEK
;
A
#
# COMPACT_ATOMS: atom_id res chain seq x y z
N MET A 1 -16.41 11.75 -9.36
CA MET A 1 -17.73 12.43 -9.35
C MET A 1 -18.90 11.47 -9.32
N ASN A 2 -19.13 10.59 -10.30
CA ASN A 2 -20.32 9.70 -10.39
C ASN A 2 -20.69 8.96 -9.09
N ILE A 3 -19.69 8.44 -8.33
CA ILE A 3 -19.95 7.78 -7.05
C ILE A 3 -20.52 8.77 -6.03
N LEU A 4 -19.89 9.93 -5.84
CA LEU A 4 -20.33 10.93 -4.86
C LEU A 4 -21.69 11.52 -5.21
N GLU A 5 -21.97 11.75 -6.49
CA GLU A 5 -23.31 12.19 -6.97
C GLU A 5 -24.36 11.09 -6.70
N SER A 6 -24.03 9.83 -6.96
CA SER A 6 -24.92 8.70 -6.67
C SER A 6 -25.16 8.55 -5.17
N MET A 7 -24.12 8.71 -4.34
CA MET A 7 -24.26 8.68 -2.88
C MET A 7 -25.23 9.76 -2.42
N ASN A 8 -25.03 11.01 -2.87
CA ASN A 8 -25.94 12.12 -2.53
C ASN A 8 -27.38 11.83 -3.00
N LYS A 9 -27.55 11.36 -4.24
CA LYS A 9 -28.87 11.07 -4.82
C LYS A 9 -29.63 9.97 -4.05
N TYR A 10 -28.93 8.95 -3.54
CA TYR A 10 -29.54 7.78 -2.89
C TYR A 10 -29.40 7.78 -1.38
N GLY A 11 -28.94 8.87 -0.77
CA GLY A 11 -28.83 9.01 0.69
C GLY A 11 -27.78 8.09 1.31
N VAL A 12 -26.70 7.77 0.57
CA VAL A 12 -25.56 7.02 1.13
C VAL A 12 -24.59 8.02 1.73
N GLU A 13 -24.44 8.00 3.05
CA GLU A 13 -23.74 9.05 3.79
C GLU A 13 -22.27 8.75 4.05
N ASN A 14 -21.84 7.50 4.02
CA ASN A 14 -20.51 7.08 4.48
C ASN A 14 -19.65 6.51 3.36
N LEU A 15 -18.41 7.00 3.23
CA LEU A 15 -17.44 6.54 2.26
C LEU A 15 -16.10 6.23 2.92
N VAL A 16 -15.55 5.03 2.71
CA VAL A 16 -14.13 4.74 2.97
C VAL A 16 -13.39 4.81 1.65
N PHE A 17 -12.42 5.70 1.55
CA PHE A 17 -11.63 5.93 0.35
C PHE A 17 -10.23 5.34 0.46
N SER A 18 -9.87 4.55 -0.53
CA SER A 18 -8.52 4.01 -0.70
C SER A 18 -7.58 5.12 -1.20
N SER A 19 -7.02 5.89 -0.27
CA SER A 19 -5.99 6.89 -0.57
C SER A 19 -4.59 6.26 -0.55
N SER A 20 -3.54 7.05 -0.54
CA SER A 20 -2.16 6.57 -0.63
C SER A 20 -1.20 7.53 0.07
N CYS A 21 -0.10 7.02 0.60
CA CYS A 21 1.01 7.83 1.10
C CYS A 21 1.63 8.73 0.01
N THR A 22 1.40 8.43 -1.26
CA THR A 22 1.89 9.26 -2.39
C THR A 22 1.30 10.67 -2.43
N VAL A 23 0.23 10.93 -1.66
CA VAL A 23 -0.32 12.28 -1.47
C VAL A 23 0.64 13.24 -0.77
N TYR A 24 1.61 12.72 -0.03
CA TYR A 24 2.59 13.56 0.68
C TYR A 24 3.71 14.10 -0.23
N GLY A 25 3.89 13.52 -1.45
CA GLY A 25 5.03 13.82 -2.30
C GLY A 25 6.34 13.32 -1.66
N GLU A 26 7.48 13.96 -1.98
CA GLU A 26 8.77 13.69 -1.32
C GLU A 26 8.78 14.36 0.07
N PRO A 27 8.76 13.61 1.18
CA PRO A 27 8.76 14.19 2.51
C PRO A 27 10.10 14.80 2.87
N ASP A 28 10.09 15.89 3.65
CA ASP A 28 11.30 16.38 4.28
C ASP A 28 11.78 15.39 5.35
N PRO A 29 13.10 15.23 5.54
CA PRO A 29 13.65 14.28 6.51
C PRO A 29 13.11 14.44 7.94
N GLU A 30 12.83 15.68 8.36
CA GLU A 30 12.27 16.00 9.69
C GLU A 30 10.80 15.57 9.85
N ASN A 31 10.10 15.28 8.76
CA ASN A 31 8.73 14.78 8.77
C ASN A 31 8.65 13.23 8.74
N LEU A 32 9.77 12.53 8.87
CA LEU A 32 9.81 11.08 8.94
C LEU A 32 10.03 10.59 10.39
N PRO A 33 9.25 9.59 10.85
CA PRO A 33 8.10 8.92 10.20
C PRO A 33 6.95 9.90 9.93
N ILE A 34 6.25 9.71 8.78
CA ILE A 34 5.27 10.67 8.30
C ILE A 34 3.92 10.51 9.01
N SER A 35 3.45 11.60 9.64
CA SER A 35 2.15 11.66 10.31
C SER A 35 1.07 12.22 9.39
N GLU A 36 -0.22 12.09 9.76
CA GLU A 36 -1.36 12.66 9.03
C GLU A 36 -1.33 14.20 8.97
N LYS A 37 -0.55 14.83 9.84
CA LYS A 37 -0.36 16.29 9.91
C LYS A 37 0.77 16.79 9.02
N ALA A 38 1.54 15.89 8.43
CA ALA A 38 2.64 16.28 7.55
C ALA A 38 2.12 17.07 6.35
N PRO A 39 2.90 18.06 5.85
CA PRO A 39 2.51 18.83 4.69
C PRO A 39 2.28 17.96 3.45
N ILE A 40 1.20 18.24 2.73
CA ILE A 40 0.97 17.68 1.41
C ILE A 40 1.77 18.51 0.42
N LYS A 41 2.75 17.89 -0.23
CA LYS A 41 3.56 18.50 -1.27
C LYS A 41 3.05 18.09 -2.64
N LYS A 42 3.61 18.69 -3.69
CA LYS A 42 3.34 18.27 -5.06
C LYS A 42 3.64 16.78 -5.22
N ALA A 43 2.69 16.06 -5.79
CA ALA A 43 2.87 14.64 -6.06
C ALA A 43 3.99 14.40 -7.09
N GLU A 44 4.83 13.40 -6.84
CA GLU A 44 5.97 13.04 -7.71
C GLU A 44 5.53 12.26 -8.97
N CYS A 45 4.28 11.80 -9.00
CA CYS A 45 3.76 11.05 -10.15
C CYS A 45 2.26 11.31 -10.36
N PRO A 46 1.74 11.04 -11.59
CA PRO A 46 0.32 11.24 -11.89
C PRO A 46 -0.62 10.48 -10.95
N TYR A 47 -0.26 9.27 -10.53
CA TYR A 47 -1.04 8.50 -9.57
C TYR A 47 -1.22 9.23 -8.23
N GLY A 48 -0.14 9.74 -7.65
CA GLY A 48 -0.21 10.53 -6.41
C GLY A 48 -1.10 11.76 -6.56
N ASN A 49 -0.97 12.47 -7.68
CA ASN A 49 -1.81 13.63 -7.99
C ASN A 49 -3.30 13.26 -8.08
N THR A 50 -3.65 12.12 -8.67
CA THR A 50 -5.06 11.68 -8.70
C THR A 50 -5.62 11.42 -7.30
N LYS A 51 -4.79 10.98 -6.35
CA LYS A 51 -5.21 10.78 -4.95
C LYS A 51 -5.39 12.11 -4.21
N GLN A 52 -4.49 13.09 -4.43
CA GLN A 52 -4.65 14.45 -3.90
C GLN A 52 -5.95 15.08 -4.40
N ILE A 53 -6.17 15.09 -5.71
CA ILE A 53 -7.40 15.63 -6.32
C ILE A 53 -8.65 14.91 -5.77
N ALA A 54 -8.62 13.60 -5.59
CA ALA A 54 -9.76 12.86 -5.05
C ALA A 54 -10.07 13.23 -3.60
N GLU A 55 -9.05 13.44 -2.75
CA GLU A 55 -9.25 13.92 -1.37
C GLU A 55 -9.83 15.35 -1.35
N GLU A 56 -9.35 16.25 -2.21
CA GLU A 56 -9.89 17.61 -2.35
C GLU A 56 -11.37 17.59 -2.78
N ILE A 57 -11.69 16.83 -3.84
CA ILE A 57 -13.07 16.68 -4.33
C ILE A 57 -14.00 16.13 -3.23
N MET A 58 -13.55 15.16 -2.44
CA MET A 58 -14.35 14.63 -1.34
C MET A 58 -14.65 15.70 -0.28
N GLN A 59 -13.66 16.51 0.08
CA GLN A 59 -13.83 17.61 1.05
C GLN A 59 -14.81 18.68 0.53
N ASP A 60 -14.72 19.02 -0.75
CA ASP A 60 -15.66 19.96 -1.40
C ASP A 60 -17.08 19.37 -1.42
N CYS A 61 -17.23 18.09 -1.76
CA CYS A 61 -18.53 17.42 -1.75
C CYS A 61 -19.12 17.32 -0.32
N ILE A 62 -18.30 17.07 0.69
CA ILE A 62 -18.73 17.07 2.11
C ILE A 62 -19.23 18.45 2.52
N THR A 63 -18.61 19.51 2.02
CA THR A 63 -19.05 20.88 2.27
C THR A 63 -20.38 21.19 1.56
N ALA A 64 -20.54 20.69 0.34
CA ALA A 64 -21.72 20.93 -0.49
C ALA A 64 -22.93 20.05 -0.14
N TYR A 65 -22.71 18.79 0.24
CA TYR A 65 -23.73 17.78 0.49
C TYR A 65 -23.85 17.49 1.99
N LYS A 66 -24.96 17.90 2.60
CA LYS A 66 -25.22 17.64 4.03
C LYS A 66 -25.29 16.13 4.31
N GLY A 67 -24.59 15.70 5.36
CA GLY A 67 -24.60 14.31 5.82
C GLY A 67 -23.54 13.40 5.19
N LEU A 68 -22.83 13.83 4.15
CA LEU A 68 -21.73 13.05 3.58
C LEU A 68 -20.52 13.04 4.52
N ASN A 69 -20.00 11.85 4.79
CA ASN A 69 -18.80 11.63 5.58
C ASN A 69 -17.81 10.75 4.80
N ALA A 70 -16.51 11.01 4.95
CA ALA A 70 -15.50 10.17 4.34
C ALA A 70 -14.31 9.91 5.28
N ILE A 71 -13.77 8.71 5.21
CA ILE A 71 -12.49 8.34 5.79
C ILE A 71 -11.52 8.00 4.66
N ALA A 72 -10.44 8.77 4.53
CA ALA A 72 -9.35 8.48 3.61
C ALA A 72 -8.28 7.64 4.32
N LEU A 73 -8.09 6.41 3.88
CA LEU A 73 -7.00 5.55 4.33
C LEU A 73 -5.80 5.76 3.41
N ARG A 74 -4.78 6.49 3.89
CA ARG A 74 -3.51 6.69 3.18
C ARG A 74 -2.59 5.52 3.48
N TYR A 75 -2.72 4.44 2.72
CA TYR A 75 -1.86 3.30 2.95
C TYR A 75 -0.56 3.35 2.14
N PHE A 76 0.42 2.67 2.70
CA PHE A 76 1.75 2.56 2.15
C PHE A 76 1.81 1.42 1.13
N ASN A 77 2.80 0.58 1.11
CA ASN A 77 2.97 -0.44 0.08
C ASN A 77 2.31 -1.77 0.49
N PRO A 78 1.06 -2.08 0.06
CA PRO A 78 0.44 -3.35 0.40
C PRO A 78 1.15 -4.50 -0.31
N VAL A 79 1.43 -5.56 0.45
CA VAL A 79 2.08 -6.79 -0.03
C VAL A 79 1.52 -8.02 0.68
N GLY A 80 1.89 -9.19 0.19
CA GLY A 80 1.41 -10.46 0.74
C GLY A 80 0.10 -10.91 0.13
N ALA A 81 -0.46 -11.97 0.67
CA ALA A 81 -1.68 -12.60 0.21
C ALA A 81 -2.48 -13.16 1.37
N HIS A 82 -3.71 -13.58 1.12
CA HIS A 82 -4.53 -14.28 2.10
C HIS A 82 -3.88 -15.62 2.47
N GLU A 83 -3.93 -16.00 3.73
CA GLU A 83 -3.30 -17.22 4.27
C GLU A 83 -3.72 -18.53 3.60
N SER A 84 -4.92 -18.55 2.98
CA SER A 84 -5.40 -19.70 2.21
C SER A 84 -4.71 -19.85 0.86
N ALA A 85 -3.85 -18.93 0.45
CA ALA A 85 -3.26 -18.85 -0.89
C ALA A 85 -4.28 -18.84 -2.06
N LYS A 86 -5.55 -18.51 -1.79
CA LYS A 86 -6.61 -18.42 -2.82
C LYS A 86 -6.82 -17.01 -3.34
N LEU A 87 -6.34 -16.00 -2.62
CA LEU A 87 -6.46 -14.57 -2.95
C LEU A 87 -5.09 -13.92 -2.77
N GLY A 88 -4.63 -13.20 -3.78
CA GLY A 88 -3.37 -12.48 -3.79
C GLY A 88 -3.29 -11.48 -4.93
N GLU A 89 -2.14 -10.85 -5.09
CA GLU A 89 -1.92 -9.86 -6.15
C GLU A 89 -1.72 -10.55 -7.51
N LEU A 90 -2.60 -10.25 -8.45
CA LEU A 90 -2.57 -10.77 -9.81
C LEU A 90 -2.47 -9.61 -10.82
N PRO A 91 -1.26 -9.18 -11.19
CA PRO A 91 -1.07 -8.10 -12.15
C PRO A 91 -1.40 -8.58 -13.56
N PHE A 92 -2.09 -7.73 -14.32
CA PHE A 92 -2.26 -7.91 -15.77
C PHE A 92 -1.00 -7.45 -16.51
N GLY A 93 -0.36 -8.33 -17.26
CA GLY A 93 0.86 -8.02 -18.03
C GLY A 93 2.09 -7.85 -17.13
N VAL A 94 2.88 -6.81 -17.42
CA VAL A 94 4.10 -6.52 -16.65
C VAL A 94 3.74 -5.90 -15.30
N PRO A 95 4.17 -6.49 -14.16
CA PRO A 95 3.88 -5.92 -12.85
C PRO A 95 4.40 -4.50 -12.69
N ALA A 96 3.66 -3.67 -11.96
CA ALA A 96 4.12 -2.35 -11.53
C ALA A 96 4.76 -2.36 -10.14
N ASN A 97 4.39 -3.35 -9.30
CA ASN A 97 4.82 -3.48 -7.91
C ASN A 97 5.98 -4.45 -7.74
N LEU A 98 6.79 -4.24 -6.70
CA LEU A 98 8.00 -5.04 -6.42
C LEU A 98 7.68 -6.51 -6.15
N MET A 99 6.68 -6.81 -5.30
CA MET A 99 6.45 -8.18 -4.83
C MET A 99 6.10 -9.17 -5.96
N PRO A 100 5.23 -8.86 -6.93
CA PRO A 100 5.03 -9.74 -8.07
C PRO A 100 6.28 -9.98 -8.92
N TYR A 101 7.18 -8.99 -9.04
CA TYR A 101 8.48 -9.22 -9.67
C TYR A 101 9.33 -10.21 -8.90
N VAL A 102 9.37 -10.11 -7.57
CA VAL A 102 10.09 -11.03 -6.69
C VAL A 102 9.55 -12.45 -6.85
N THR A 103 8.24 -12.65 -6.73
CA THR A 103 7.61 -13.97 -6.80
C THR A 103 7.73 -14.60 -8.19
N GLN A 104 7.53 -13.81 -9.26
CA GLN A 104 7.69 -14.29 -10.64
C GLN A 104 9.15 -14.64 -10.97
N THR A 105 10.12 -13.90 -10.40
CA THR A 105 11.54 -14.25 -10.55
C THR A 105 11.86 -15.55 -9.82
N ALA A 106 11.35 -15.72 -8.60
CA ALA A 106 11.53 -16.94 -7.82
C ALA A 106 10.89 -18.16 -8.51
N TYR A 107 9.75 -17.97 -9.15
CA TYR A 107 9.08 -19.05 -9.93
C TYR A 107 9.76 -19.37 -11.27
N GLY A 108 10.69 -18.52 -11.74
CA GLY A 108 11.42 -18.69 -12.99
C GLY A 108 10.75 -18.09 -14.23
N ILE A 109 9.67 -17.32 -14.07
CA ILE A 109 9.01 -16.59 -15.18
C ILE A 109 9.90 -15.46 -15.67
N ARG A 110 10.65 -14.82 -14.75
CA ARG A 110 11.59 -13.76 -15.06
C ARG A 110 13.01 -14.23 -14.80
N PRO A 111 13.98 -13.86 -15.66
CA PRO A 111 15.36 -14.30 -15.50
C PRO A 111 16.03 -13.73 -14.26
N PHE A 112 15.69 -12.50 -13.87
CA PHE A 112 16.21 -11.80 -12.71
C PHE A 112 15.30 -10.63 -12.31
N LEU A 113 15.44 -10.20 -11.06
CA LEU A 113 14.80 -8.99 -10.52
C LEU A 113 15.69 -7.78 -10.79
N ARG A 114 15.12 -6.67 -11.27
CA ARG A 114 15.83 -5.39 -11.38
C ARG A 114 15.69 -4.59 -10.09
N VAL A 115 16.81 -4.22 -9.48
CA VAL A 115 16.90 -3.30 -8.36
C VAL A 115 17.29 -1.93 -8.90
N PHE A 116 16.39 -0.95 -8.79
CA PHE A 116 16.57 0.38 -9.38
C PHE A 116 17.35 1.30 -8.45
N GLY A 117 18.65 1.49 -8.75
CA GLY A 117 19.59 2.31 -7.98
C GLY A 117 20.17 1.59 -6.76
N ASN A 118 21.40 1.94 -6.41
CA ASN A 118 22.12 1.54 -5.21
C ASN A 118 22.92 2.70 -4.61
N ASP A 119 22.54 3.90 -4.98
CA ASP A 119 23.22 5.15 -4.64
C ASP A 119 22.28 6.16 -3.95
N TYR A 120 21.13 5.70 -3.45
CA TYR A 120 20.24 6.51 -2.61
C TYR A 120 20.85 6.74 -1.22
N ASP A 121 20.49 7.87 -0.59
CA ASP A 121 20.88 8.19 0.80
C ASP A 121 20.09 7.31 1.78
N THR A 122 20.45 6.02 1.81
CA THR A 122 19.89 4.96 2.63
C THR A 122 21.00 3.98 3.04
N PRO A 123 20.83 3.17 4.09
CA PRO A 123 21.89 2.29 4.60
C PRO A 123 22.48 1.30 3.59
N ASP A 124 21.70 0.85 2.61
CA ASP A 124 22.15 -0.10 1.58
C ASP A 124 22.09 0.48 0.16
N GLY A 125 21.81 1.78 0.05
CA GLY A 125 21.72 2.49 -1.22
C GLY A 125 20.45 2.27 -2.01
N THR A 126 19.48 1.43 -1.52
CA THR A 126 18.22 1.21 -2.21
C THR A 126 17.06 1.94 -1.55
N PRO A 127 15.97 2.30 -2.28
CA PRO A 127 14.86 3.06 -1.70
C PRO A 127 14.18 2.34 -0.54
N ILE A 128 13.72 3.12 0.46
CA ILE A 128 13.02 2.61 1.64
C ILE A 128 11.53 2.90 1.54
N ARG A 129 10.70 1.88 1.83
CA ARG A 129 9.24 1.97 1.89
C ARG A 129 8.71 1.26 3.12
N ASP A 130 7.54 1.70 3.60
CA ASP A 130 6.76 0.94 4.57
C ASP A 130 5.91 -0.09 3.82
N TYR A 131 6.14 -1.36 4.09
CA TYR A 131 5.36 -2.45 3.52
C TYR A 131 4.35 -2.95 4.54
N ILE A 132 3.10 -3.09 4.13
CA ILE A 132 2.00 -3.54 4.98
C ILE A 132 1.37 -4.80 4.42
N HIS A 133 1.09 -5.78 5.29
CA HIS A 133 0.41 -6.98 4.85
C HIS A 133 -1.03 -6.68 4.41
N ILE A 134 -1.45 -7.22 3.25
CA ILE A 134 -2.79 -6.98 2.69
C ILE A 134 -3.92 -7.31 3.67
N MET A 135 -3.76 -8.31 4.52
CA MET A 135 -4.75 -8.68 5.53
C MET A 135 -4.86 -7.65 6.66
N ASP A 136 -3.76 -6.99 7.02
CA ASP A 136 -3.79 -5.93 8.02
C ASP A 136 -4.42 -4.67 7.41
N LEU A 137 -4.15 -4.38 6.13
CA LEU A 137 -4.84 -3.32 5.39
C LEU A 137 -6.35 -3.59 5.30
N ALA A 138 -6.77 -4.81 5.00
CA ALA A 138 -8.19 -5.19 4.99
C ALA A 138 -8.86 -4.96 6.35
N LYS A 139 -8.19 -5.33 7.45
CA LYS A 139 -8.67 -5.04 8.82
C LYS A 139 -8.81 -3.54 9.06
N ALA A 140 -7.92 -2.70 8.54
CA ALA A 140 -8.03 -1.24 8.66
C ALA A 140 -9.30 -0.71 7.99
N HIS A 141 -9.68 -1.23 6.83
CA HIS A 141 -10.94 -0.88 6.17
C HIS A 141 -12.16 -1.25 7.02
N VAL A 142 -12.16 -2.46 7.61
CA VAL A 142 -13.23 -2.88 8.53
C VAL A 142 -13.33 -1.92 9.71
N LYS A 143 -12.19 -1.54 10.31
CA LYS A 143 -12.16 -0.59 11.42
C LYS A 143 -12.64 0.82 11.04
N ALA A 144 -12.35 1.27 9.83
CA ALA A 144 -12.88 2.54 9.32
C ALA A 144 -14.41 2.49 9.18
N VAL A 145 -14.95 1.41 8.63
CA VAL A 145 -16.41 1.21 8.54
C VAL A 145 -17.05 1.13 9.92
N GLU A 146 -16.48 0.36 10.85
CA GLU A 146 -16.95 0.29 12.24
C GLU A 146 -17.00 1.66 12.91
N ARG A 147 -15.95 2.49 12.71
CA ARG A 147 -15.86 3.86 13.23
C ARG A 147 -17.02 4.74 12.74
N MET A 148 -17.34 4.65 11.45
CA MET A 148 -18.46 5.39 10.85
C MET A 148 -19.81 4.93 11.39
N ILE A 149 -20.08 3.62 11.39
CA ILE A 149 -21.35 3.04 11.85
C ILE A 149 -21.59 3.33 13.34
N GLN A 150 -20.52 3.36 14.14
CA GLN A 150 -20.61 3.64 15.58
C GLN A 150 -20.68 5.13 15.91
N GLY A 151 -20.73 6.02 14.92
CA GLY A 151 -20.76 7.47 15.13
C GLY A 151 -19.53 8.03 15.84
N LYS A 152 -18.37 7.41 15.68
CA LYS A 152 -17.11 7.80 16.37
C LYS A 152 -16.28 8.80 15.58
N MET A 153 -16.72 9.21 14.40
CA MET A 153 -16.03 10.24 13.63
C MET A 153 -16.02 11.58 14.40
N LYS A 154 -14.88 12.26 14.37
CA LYS A 154 -14.66 13.56 15.01
C LYS A 154 -14.86 14.72 14.03
N ALA A 155 -14.80 14.41 12.75
CA ALA A 155 -15.03 15.36 11.65
C ALA A 155 -15.65 14.60 10.45
N PRO A 156 -16.38 15.31 9.56
CA PRO A 156 -16.96 14.68 8.38
C PRO A 156 -15.93 14.11 7.39
N PHE A 157 -14.69 14.61 7.44
CA PHE A 157 -13.55 14.06 6.72
C PHE A 157 -12.44 13.71 7.70
N GLU A 158 -12.05 12.43 7.74
CA GLU A 158 -10.94 11.97 8.54
C GLU A 158 -9.89 11.24 7.67
N VAL A 159 -8.64 11.34 8.09
CA VAL A 159 -7.50 10.73 7.39
C VAL A 159 -6.74 9.84 8.36
N PHE A 160 -6.31 8.67 7.90
CA PHE A 160 -5.50 7.72 8.66
C PHE A 160 -4.35 7.18 7.82
N ASN A 161 -3.13 7.25 8.35
CA ASN A 161 -1.97 6.59 7.76
C ASN A 161 -1.98 5.10 8.10
N VAL A 162 -2.06 4.26 7.09
CA VAL A 162 -2.13 2.80 7.27
C VAL A 162 -0.82 2.18 6.82
N GLY A 163 0.11 2.08 7.77
CA GLY A 163 1.45 1.52 7.62
C GLY A 163 1.88 0.79 8.89
N THR A 164 3.06 0.19 8.86
CA THR A 164 3.63 -0.55 9.99
C THR A 164 4.45 0.34 10.93
N GLY A 165 4.89 1.50 10.45
CA GLY A 165 5.85 2.38 11.13
C GLY A 165 7.30 1.95 10.93
N THR A 166 7.56 0.98 10.06
CA THR A 166 8.90 0.47 9.78
C THR A 166 9.22 0.59 8.30
N GLY A 167 10.33 1.27 8.00
CA GLY A 167 10.85 1.34 6.63
C GLY A 167 11.74 0.14 6.32
N TYR A 168 11.52 -0.48 5.15
CA TYR A 168 12.35 -1.55 4.62
C TYR A 168 12.88 -1.17 3.24
N SER A 169 14.15 -1.46 2.99
CA SER A 169 14.77 -1.27 1.70
C SER A 169 14.38 -2.36 0.69
N VAL A 170 14.67 -2.15 -0.59
CA VAL A 170 14.45 -3.19 -1.60
C VAL A 170 15.29 -4.43 -1.31
N LEU A 171 16.53 -4.27 -0.82
CA LEU A 171 17.38 -5.40 -0.44
C LEU A 171 16.87 -6.11 0.83
N ASP A 172 16.21 -5.41 1.75
CA ASP A 172 15.56 -6.05 2.90
C ASP A 172 14.41 -6.96 2.47
N ILE A 173 13.61 -6.55 1.47
CA ILE A 173 12.58 -7.39 0.87
C ILE A 173 13.18 -8.66 0.26
N ILE A 174 14.26 -8.54 -0.51
CA ILE A 174 14.95 -9.67 -1.11
C ILE A 174 15.46 -10.64 -0.04
N LYS A 175 16.17 -10.11 0.98
CA LYS A 175 16.69 -10.91 2.09
C LYS A 175 15.58 -11.61 2.89
N SER A 176 14.46 -10.89 3.16
CA SER A 176 13.32 -11.48 3.84
C SER A 176 12.69 -12.60 3.01
N PHE A 177 12.50 -12.38 1.70
CA PHE A 177 11.96 -13.38 0.80
C PHE A 177 12.86 -14.64 0.75
N GLU A 178 14.18 -14.45 0.60
CA GLU A 178 15.14 -15.57 0.57
C GLU A 178 15.11 -16.38 1.88
N ARG A 179 15.10 -15.67 3.01
CA ARG A 179 15.07 -16.29 4.35
C ARG A 179 13.77 -17.05 4.61
N SER A 180 12.63 -16.39 4.36
CA SER A 180 11.30 -16.94 4.72
C SER A 180 10.87 -18.10 3.83
N ASN A 181 11.42 -18.20 2.61
CA ASN A 181 11.06 -19.22 1.62
C ASN A 181 12.19 -20.20 1.27
N ASN A 182 13.39 -20.01 1.81
CA ASN A 182 14.59 -20.79 1.50
C ASN A 182 14.90 -20.85 -0.01
N ILE A 183 14.78 -19.70 -0.69
CA ILE A 183 14.98 -19.55 -2.13
C ILE A 183 15.98 -18.41 -2.36
N LYS A 184 16.96 -18.61 -3.24
CA LYS A 184 17.86 -17.55 -3.68
C LYS A 184 17.30 -16.83 -4.90
N LEU A 185 17.23 -15.51 -4.81
CA LEU A 185 16.77 -14.65 -5.89
C LEU A 185 17.96 -14.18 -6.75
N LYS A 186 17.78 -14.26 -8.05
CA LYS A 186 18.68 -13.60 -9.00
C LYS A 186 18.23 -12.17 -9.16
N TYR A 187 19.09 -11.19 -8.88
CA TYR A 187 18.81 -9.77 -9.12
C TYR A 187 20.01 -9.05 -9.70
N GLU A 188 19.73 -7.94 -10.39
CA GLU A 188 20.71 -7.05 -10.96
C GLU A 188 20.40 -5.62 -10.54
N ILE A 189 21.43 -4.87 -10.15
CA ILE A 189 21.33 -3.44 -9.88
C ILE A 189 21.38 -2.70 -11.20
N VAL A 190 20.38 -1.85 -11.44
CA VAL A 190 20.26 -1.02 -12.64
C VAL A 190 20.16 0.47 -12.25
N GLY A 191 20.18 1.37 -13.20
CA GLY A 191 20.05 2.82 -12.95
C GLY A 191 18.74 3.16 -12.21
N ARG A 192 18.71 4.31 -11.51
CA ARG A 192 17.52 4.81 -10.81
C ARG A 192 16.33 4.93 -11.75
N ARG A 193 15.14 4.69 -11.22
CA ARG A 193 13.88 4.96 -11.91
C ARG A 193 13.44 6.40 -11.62
N ALA A 194 12.99 7.13 -12.63
CA ALA A 194 12.49 8.50 -12.45
C ALA A 194 11.23 8.50 -11.55
N GLY A 195 11.15 9.47 -10.63
CA GLY A 195 10.03 9.64 -9.72
C GLY A 195 10.03 8.69 -8.51
N ASP A 196 11.10 7.92 -8.28
CA ASP A 196 11.25 7.15 -7.05
C ASP A 196 11.64 8.04 -5.88
N ILE A 197 10.81 8.07 -4.85
CA ILE A 197 11.07 8.72 -3.55
C ILE A 197 12.21 7.97 -2.84
N VAL A 198 13.13 8.70 -2.20
CA VAL A 198 14.27 8.09 -1.49
C VAL A 198 13.80 7.21 -0.34
N LYS A 199 12.98 7.75 0.56
CA LYS A 199 12.50 7.02 1.74
C LYS A 199 11.18 7.59 2.26
N ILE A 200 10.24 6.69 2.63
CA ILE A 200 8.97 7.05 3.27
C ILE A 200 8.43 5.89 4.10
N TRP A 201 8.02 6.16 5.35
CA TRP A 201 7.30 5.23 6.23
C TRP A 201 6.37 5.99 7.17
N ALA A 202 5.31 5.32 7.64
CA ALA A 202 4.28 5.91 8.47
C ALA A 202 4.73 6.21 9.90
N ASP A 203 4.13 7.24 10.50
CA ASP A 203 3.88 7.26 11.94
C ASP A 203 2.47 6.67 12.17
N PRO A 204 2.32 5.44 12.69
CA PRO A 204 1.02 4.81 12.87
C PRO A 204 0.34 5.21 14.19
N THR A 205 0.93 6.10 14.99
CA THR A 205 0.47 6.41 16.36
C THR A 205 -0.96 6.91 16.38
N TYR A 206 -1.31 7.83 15.49
CA TYR A 206 -2.67 8.37 15.41
C TYR A 206 -3.68 7.31 14.98
N THR A 207 -3.37 6.56 13.93
CA THR A 207 -4.22 5.47 13.45
C THR A 207 -4.42 4.39 14.51
N ASN A 208 -3.36 3.97 15.20
CA ASN A 208 -3.44 2.98 16.28
C ASN A 208 -4.40 3.44 17.39
N LYS A 209 -4.28 4.69 17.80
CA LYS A 209 -5.10 5.28 18.87
C LYS A 209 -6.56 5.49 18.46
N GLU A 210 -6.78 6.14 17.33
CA GLU A 210 -8.10 6.64 16.96
C GLU A 210 -8.94 5.61 16.21
N LEU A 211 -8.32 4.78 15.37
CA LEU A 211 -8.99 3.73 14.63
C LEU A 211 -9.05 2.40 15.43
N GLY A 212 -8.24 2.28 16.49
CA GLY A 212 -8.13 1.04 17.27
C GLY A 212 -7.60 -0.12 16.42
N TRP A 213 -6.67 0.17 15.52
CA TRP A 213 -6.07 -0.77 14.58
C TRP A 213 -4.55 -0.72 14.67
N LYS A 214 -3.90 -1.84 14.47
CA LYS A 214 -2.45 -1.97 14.41
C LYS A 214 -2.08 -3.05 13.40
N ALA A 215 -0.99 -2.81 12.63
CA ALA A 215 -0.38 -3.85 11.81
C ALA A 215 0.24 -4.94 12.71
N GLU A 216 -0.03 -6.20 12.39
CA GLU A 216 0.36 -7.34 13.23
C GLU A 216 1.38 -8.26 12.53
N ARG A 217 1.37 -8.28 11.19
CA ARG A 217 2.18 -9.21 10.40
C ARG A 217 3.56 -8.65 10.09
N THR A 218 4.54 -9.54 10.13
CA THR A 218 5.94 -9.24 9.86
C THR A 218 6.25 -9.20 8.36
N LEU A 219 7.42 -8.67 8.02
CA LEU A 219 7.92 -8.71 6.64
C LEU A 219 8.06 -10.15 6.11
N ASP A 220 8.47 -11.10 6.97
CA ASP A 220 8.57 -12.51 6.60
C ASP A 220 7.20 -13.15 6.32
N ASP A 221 6.14 -12.72 7.02
CA ASP A 221 4.78 -13.16 6.73
C ASP A 221 4.30 -12.61 5.39
N MET A 222 4.65 -11.36 5.08
CA MET A 222 4.33 -10.73 3.79
C MET A 222 4.97 -11.47 2.62
N THR A 223 6.27 -11.73 2.71
CA THR A 223 7.02 -12.40 1.64
C THR A 223 6.63 -13.87 1.50
N ARG A 224 6.36 -14.57 2.62
CA ARG A 224 5.91 -15.96 2.62
C ARG A 224 4.52 -16.10 1.98
N SER A 225 3.54 -15.31 2.42
CA SER A 225 2.18 -15.40 1.89
C SER A 225 2.10 -15.05 0.40
N ALA A 226 2.89 -14.05 -0.05
CA ALA A 226 3.00 -13.72 -1.47
C ALA A 226 3.54 -14.89 -2.30
N TRP A 227 4.54 -15.61 -1.78
CA TRP A 227 5.10 -16.78 -2.44
C TRP A 227 4.14 -17.96 -2.47
N GLU A 228 3.43 -18.24 -1.38
CA GLU A 228 2.42 -19.30 -1.34
C GLU A 228 1.30 -19.03 -2.35
N TRP A 229 0.86 -17.77 -2.49
CA TRP A 229 -0.09 -17.36 -3.53
C TRP A 229 0.45 -17.61 -4.95
N GLU A 230 1.67 -17.15 -5.26
CA GLU A 230 2.25 -17.33 -6.60
C GLU A 230 2.32 -18.83 -6.97
N LYS A 231 2.79 -19.69 -6.07
CA LYS A 231 2.82 -21.14 -6.28
C LYS A 231 1.42 -21.70 -6.53
N ALA A 232 0.47 -21.40 -5.65
CA ALA A 232 -0.89 -21.91 -5.76
C ALA A 232 -1.56 -21.46 -7.05
N TYR A 233 -1.33 -20.21 -7.47
CA TYR A 233 -1.84 -19.69 -8.73
C TYR A 233 -1.26 -20.44 -9.94
N ARG A 234 0.07 -20.61 -10.00
CA ARG A 234 0.74 -21.31 -11.12
C ARG A 234 0.42 -22.79 -11.17
N GLU A 235 0.16 -23.40 -10.06
CA GLU A 235 -0.25 -24.80 -9.95
C GLU A 235 -1.76 -25.02 -10.19
N GLY A 236 -2.51 -23.96 -10.54
CA GLY A 236 -3.97 -24.05 -10.80
C GLY A 236 -4.81 -24.37 -9.57
N LYS A 237 -4.29 -24.11 -8.35
CA LYS A 237 -4.97 -24.37 -7.07
C LYS A 237 -5.84 -23.21 -6.59
N THR A 238 -5.96 -22.15 -7.39
CA THR A 238 -6.79 -20.98 -7.09
C THR A 238 -8.05 -20.96 -7.93
N CYS A 239 -9.00 -20.08 -7.61
CA CYS A 239 -10.19 -19.85 -8.46
C CYS A 239 -9.87 -19.09 -9.76
N PHE A 240 -8.67 -18.56 -9.90
CA PHE A 240 -8.18 -17.88 -11.09
C PHE A 240 -7.40 -18.88 -11.95
N LYS A 241 -7.62 -18.85 -13.26
CA LYS A 241 -6.81 -19.64 -14.20
C LYS A 241 -5.47 -18.93 -14.38
N SER A 242 -4.37 -19.68 -14.30
CA SER A 242 -3.07 -19.18 -14.75
C SER A 242 -3.15 -18.93 -16.26
N ASP A 243 -2.79 -17.72 -16.70
CA ASP A 243 -2.59 -17.47 -18.13
C ASP A 243 -1.34 -18.25 -18.57
N GLU A 244 -1.53 -19.50 -18.92
CA GLU A 244 -0.57 -20.25 -19.71
C GLU A 244 -0.62 -19.71 -21.14
N LYS A 245 0.27 -18.75 -21.43
CA LYS A 245 0.81 -18.57 -22.80
C LYS A 245 2.14 -17.86 -22.77
#